data_a52e00fe4344dada919f5510e1c82e2d
#
_entry.id   a52e00fe4344dada919f5510e1c82e2d
#
_cell.length_a   1.000
_cell.length_b   1.000
_cell.length_c   1.000
_cell.angle_alpha   90.00
_cell.angle_beta   90.00
_cell.angle_gamma   90.00
#
_symmetry.space_group_name_H-M   'P 1'
#
loop_
_entity.id
_entity.type
_entity.pdbx_description
1 polymer ?
#
loop_
_entity_poly.entity_id
_entity_poly.type
_entity_poly.pdbx_seq_one_letter_code
_entity_poly.pdbx_strand_id
1 'polypeptide(L)'
;MTFTKLDYCQYLLSSQTNFTLTHLADHLPQFSHDTINRYLSGEKLTPRLLWDNVKPSIQADAASYLIFDDTVLDKRFSQSIELVRRQYSGNEHRVIRGIGLISCLYVNAVTGQFWVIDYRLYNPNGDGNSKLDHVQDMIESAYYAKQLPFALVLMDSWYATKKLMAAIEVLGKLYYCPLKTNRLVDDSGGSELYKRIEQLNWTTTEAQIGKVIKVRGFPKDKKVKLFRVIVSTDKTEYVVTNDLAQDSTDDTQKVCAVRWKIEQFHREVKQTTGIESCQCRKARIQRNHIACALLVWTWLKQVAQVSATTIYKLKAGLLSNYLIKQLKSPSIPMKLI
;
A
#
# COMPACT_ATOMS: atom_id res chain seq x y z
N MET A 1 -36.94 -2.42 3.84
CA MET A 1 -35.60 -2.06 3.30
C MET A 1 -34.55 -2.91 3.96
N THR A 2 -33.58 -3.41 3.22
CA THR A 2 -32.47 -4.23 3.77
C THR A 2 -31.18 -3.39 3.74
N PHE A 3 -30.44 -3.36 4.84
CA PHE A 3 -29.14 -2.69 4.91
C PHE A 3 -28.12 -3.38 3.98
N THR A 4 -27.32 -2.59 3.25
CA THR A 4 -26.41 -3.08 2.22
C THR A 4 -24.97 -2.54 2.41
N LYS A 5 -24.02 -3.12 1.68
CA LYS A 5 -22.63 -2.59 1.63
C LYS A 5 -22.57 -1.18 1.04
N LEU A 6 -23.50 -0.83 0.15
CA LEU A 6 -23.55 0.51 -0.44
C LEU A 6 -23.91 1.55 0.63
N ASP A 7 -24.89 1.25 1.51
CA ASP A 7 -25.24 2.15 2.62
C ASP A 7 -24.04 2.38 3.55
N TYR A 8 -23.28 1.30 3.84
CA TYR A 8 -22.09 1.42 4.66
C TYR A 8 -20.95 2.19 3.97
N CYS A 9 -20.70 1.93 2.70
CA CYS A 9 -19.73 2.71 1.91
C CYS A 9 -20.14 4.19 1.82
N GLN A 10 -21.43 4.48 1.60
CA GLN A 10 -21.92 5.85 1.55
C GLN A 10 -21.72 6.56 2.89
N TYR A 11 -21.92 5.86 4.01
CA TYR A 11 -21.61 6.42 5.33
C TYR A 11 -20.13 6.73 5.49
N LEU A 12 -19.21 5.79 5.15
CA LEU A 12 -17.76 6.03 5.22
C LEU A 12 -17.33 7.19 4.29
N LEU A 13 -17.95 7.31 3.14
CA LEU A 13 -17.72 8.40 2.19
C LEU A 13 -18.15 9.75 2.80
N SER A 14 -19.31 9.81 3.42
CA SER A 14 -19.92 11.06 3.92
C SER A 14 -19.39 11.48 5.29
N SER A 15 -19.07 10.53 6.17
CA SER A 15 -18.58 10.83 7.51
C SER A 15 -17.20 11.50 7.50
N GLN A 16 -16.99 12.51 8.35
CA GLN A 16 -15.75 13.28 8.44
C GLN A 16 -14.91 12.91 9.68
N THR A 17 -15.54 12.68 10.80
CA THR A 17 -14.85 12.54 12.09
C THR A 17 -15.24 11.30 12.87
N ASN A 18 -16.48 10.85 12.77
CA ASN A 18 -17.00 9.71 13.52
C ASN A 18 -17.44 8.58 12.58
N PHE A 19 -16.84 7.41 12.71
CA PHE A 19 -17.08 6.25 11.85
C PHE A 19 -17.64 5.05 12.66
N THR A 20 -18.27 5.30 13.81
CA THR A 20 -18.85 4.23 14.64
C THR A 20 -20.20 3.76 14.09
N LEU A 21 -20.56 2.49 14.37
CA LEU A 21 -21.85 1.95 13.95
C LEU A 21 -23.03 2.62 14.70
N THR A 22 -22.79 3.10 15.92
CA THR A 22 -23.77 3.90 16.67
C THR A 22 -24.08 5.19 15.95
N HIS A 23 -23.05 5.95 15.58
CA HIS A 23 -23.21 7.20 14.82
C HIS A 23 -23.90 6.95 13.47
N LEU A 24 -23.65 5.83 12.80
CA LEU A 24 -24.36 5.46 11.58
C LEU A 24 -25.86 5.23 11.88
N ALA A 25 -26.19 4.47 12.94
CA ALA A 25 -27.57 4.19 13.31
C ALA A 25 -28.33 5.49 13.70
N ASP A 26 -27.68 6.43 14.36
CA ASP A 26 -28.26 7.73 14.72
C ASP A 26 -28.66 8.57 13.48
N HIS A 27 -28.02 8.31 12.31
CA HIS A 27 -28.27 9.03 11.05
C HIS A 27 -29.06 8.20 10.02
N LEU A 28 -29.38 6.95 10.34
CA LEU A 28 -30.18 6.05 9.51
C LEU A 28 -31.30 5.40 10.36
N PRO A 29 -32.35 6.13 10.73
CA PRO A 29 -33.34 5.68 11.73
C PRO A 29 -34.08 4.39 11.33
N GLN A 30 -34.08 4.03 10.05
CA GLN A 30 -34.67 2.76 9.57
C GLN A 30 -33.82 1.52 9.91
N PHE A 31 -32.60 1.67 10.42
CA PHE A 31 -31.71 0.57 10.76
C PHE A 31 -31.13 0.74 12.17
N SER A 32 -31.36 -0.24 13.03
CA SER A 32 -30.73 -0.27 14.35
C SER A 32 -29.22 -0.59 14.25
N HIS A 33 -28.47 -0.19 15.27
CA HIS A 33 -27.07 -0.58 15.45
C HIS A 33 -26.88 -2.10 15.30
N ASP A 34 -27.77 -2.90 15.87
CA ASP A 34 -27.68 -4.35 15.81
C ASP A 34 -27.92 -4.92 14.40
N THR A 35 -28.80 -4.29 13.64
CA THR A 35 -29.02 -4.66 12.22
C THR A 35 -27.75 -4.42 11.40
N ILE A 36 -27.10 -3.27 11.56
CA ILE A 36 -25.86 -2.91 10.89
C ILE A 36 -24.73 -3.86 11.32
N ASN A 37 -24.60 -4.12 12.61
CA ASN A 37 -23.57 -5.03 13.16
C ASN A 37 -23.76 -6.46 12.64
N ARG A 38 -25.00 -6.96 12.60
CA ARG A 38 -25.35 -8.28 12.07
C ARG A 38 -25.03 -8.38 10.58
N TYR A 39 -25.34 -7.37 9.80
CA TYR A 39 -24.97 -7.30 8.39
C TYR A 39 -23.46 -7.42 8.22
N LEU A 40 -22.67 -6.56 8.89
CA LEU A 40 -21.22 -6.56 8.78
C LEU A 40 -20.58 -7.86 9.33
N SER A 41 -21.20 -8.56 10.25
CA SER A 41 -20.72 -9.86 10.73
C SER A 41 -21.07 -11.03 9.80
N GLY A 42 -22.17 -10.92 9.05
CA GLY A 42 -22.63 -11.96 8.12
C GLY A 42 -21.94 -11.90 6.75
N GLU A 43 -21.62 -10.72 6.24
CA GLU A 43 -21.01 -10.54 4.92
C GLU A 43 -19.59 -11.12 4.84
N LYS A 44 -19.19 -11.49 3.61
CA LYS A 44 -17.83 -11.94 3.28
C LYS A 44 -17.27 -11.12 2.13
N LEU A 45 -16.88 -9.90 2.41
CA LEU A 45 -16.20 -9.04 1.42
C LEU A 45 -14.73 -9.45 1.29
N THR A 46 -14.27 -9.65 0.08
CA THR A 46 -12.93 -10.15 -0.24
C THR A 46 -12.17 -9.19 -1.16
N PRO A 47 -10.85 -9.35 -1.33
CA PRO A 47 -10.08 -8.57 -2.30
C PRO A 47 -10.61 -8.66 -3.73
N ARG A 48 -11.33 -9.74 -4.09
CA ARG A 48 -11.98 -9.88 -5.38
C ARG A 48 -12.98 -8.76 -5.65
N LEU A 49 -13.76 -8.37 -4.64
CA LEU A 49 -14.71 -7.27 -4.77
C LEU A 49 -14.01 -5.95 -5.11
N LEU A 50 -12.86 -5.68 -4.47
CA LEU A 50 -12.05 -4.51 -4.80
C LEU A 50 -11.59 -4.56 -6.27
N TRP A 51 -11.03 -5.71 -6.69
CA TRP A 51 -10.59 -5.91 -8.07
C TRP A 51 -11.71 -5.67 -9.09
N ASP A 52 -12.87 -6.23 -8.87
CA ASP A 52 -14.01 -6.09 -9.78
C ASP A 52 -14.46 -4.62 -9.95
N ASN A 53 -14.27 -3.79 -8.90
CA ASN A 53 -14.57 -2.35 -8.94
C ASN A 53 -13.45 -1.49 -9.53
N VAL A 54 -12.19 -1.94 -9.43
CA VAL A 54 -11.02 -1.21 -9.94
C VAL A 54 -10.73 -1.52 -11.40
N LYS A 55 -10.94 -2.78 -11.81
CA LYS A 55 -10.62 -3.27 -13.17
C LYS A 55 -11.04 -2.33 -14.30
N PRO A 56 -12.28 -1.76 -14.32
CA PRO A 56 -12.71 -0.88 -15.40
C PRO A 56 -11.93 0.44 -15.52
N SER A 57 -11.23 0.85 -14.44
CA SER A 57 -10.47 2.10 -14.41
C SER A 57 -9.00 1.92 -14.80
N ILE A 58 -8.55 0.67 -14.97
CA ILE A 58 -7.15 0.39 -15.27
C ILE A 58 -6.89 0.61 -16.76
N GLN A 59 -5.97 1.51 -17.04
CA GLN A 59 -5.33 1.65 -18.34
C GLN A 59 -4.11 0.72 -18.34
N ALA A 60 -4.24 -0.44 -18.94
CA ALA A 60 -3.19 -1.44 -18.98
C ALA A 60 -2.07 -1.03 -19.93
N ASP A 61 -0.81 -1.18 -19.50
CA ASP A 61 0.39 -0.88 -20.29
C ASP A 61 1.51 -1.88 -19.95
N ALA A 62 2.24 -2.34 -20.96
CA ALA A 62 3.27 -3.36 -20.79
C ALA A 62 4.47 -2.90 -19.96
N ALA A 63 4.76 -1.58 -19.94
CA ALA A 63 5.85 -0.99 -19.15
C ALA A 63 5.43 -0.65 -17.70
N SER A 64 4.19 -0.95 -17.32
CA SER A 64 3.64 -0.64 -15.99
C SER A 64 4.38 -1.32 -14.85
N TYR A 65 4.12 -0.81 -13.64
CA TYR A 65 4.74 -1.26 -12.40
C TYR A 65 3.73 -1.96 -11.48
N LEU A 66 4.17 -3.00 -10.77
CA LEU A 66 3.55 -3.45 -9.54
C LEU A 66 4.35 -2.91 -8.36
N ILE A 67 3.66 -2.34 -7.37
CA ILE A 67 4.29 -1.83 -6.15
C ILE A 67 3.66 -2.52 -4.95
N PHE A 68 4.52 -3.00 -4.04
CA PHE A 68 4.11 -3.66 -2.81
C PHE A 68 4.67 -2.94 -1.60
N ASP A 69 3.81 -2.78 -0.62
CA ASP A 69 4.21 -2.32 0.70
C ASP A 69 3.13 -2.69 1.73
N ASP A 70 3.45 -2.57 3.01
CA ASP A 70 2.49 -2.74 4.07
C ASP A 70 2.40 -1.52 5.00
N THR A 71 1.23 -1.35 5.56
CA THR A 71 1.00 -0.36 6.62
C THR A 71 0.28 -0.98 7.79
N VAL A 72 0.47 -0.43 8.98
CA VAL A 72 -0.26 -0.82 10.17
C VAL A 72 -1.43 0.11 10.38
N LEU A 73 -2.64 -0.44 10.38
CA LEU A 73 -3.86 0.27 10.79
C LEU A 73 -3.87 0.33 12.32
N ASP A 74 -3.73 1.52 12.87
CA ASP A 74 -3.53 1.72 14.31
C ASP A 74 -4.77 1.31 15.12
N LYS A 75 -4.54 0.45 16.11
CA LYS A 75 -5.54 -0.04 17.08
C LYS A 75 -4.93 -0.08 18.48
N ARG A 76 -3.98 0.82 18.78
CA ARG A 76 -3.19 0.77 20.03
C ARG A 76 -4.05 0.82 21.29
N PHE A 77 -5.19 1.48 21.24
CA PHE A 77 -6.09 1.61 22.38
C PHE A 77 -7.07 0.45 22.54
N SER A 78 -7.11 -0.49 21.57
CA SER A 78 -7.99 -1.65 21.65
C SER A 78 -7.27 -2.87 22.24
N GLN A 79 -7.93 -3.55 23.18
CA GLN A 79 -7.40 -4.79 23.76
C GLN A 79 -8.02 -6.06 23.17
N SER A 80 -9.19 -5.95 22.51
CA SER A 80 -10.05 -7.11 22.21
C SER A 80 -10.38 -7.31 20.73
N ILE A 81 -9.70 -6.61 19.81
CA ILE A 81 -9.92 -6.78 18.37
C ILE A 81 -9.14 -8.01 17.87
N GLU A 82 -9.83 -8.98 17.28
CA GLU A 82 -9.30 -10.30 16.92
C GLU A 82 -8.11 -10.28 15.94
N LEU A 83 -8.04 -9.31 15.02
CA LEU A 83 -6.95 -9.18 14.02
C LEU A 83 -5.76 -8.35 14.51
N VAL A 84 -5.86 -7.74 15.69
CA VAL A 84 -4.82 -6.83 16.19
C VAL A 84 -3.62 -7.61 16.68
N ARG A 85 -2.43 -7.17 16.24
CA ARG A 85 -1.13 -7.72 16.62
C ARG A 85 -0.13 -6.63 16.95
N ARG A 86 0.89 -7.00 17.72
CA ARG A 86 2.08 -6.15 17.88
C ARG A 86 2.94 -6.28 16.64
N GLN A 87 3.20 -5.17 15.96
CA GLN A 87 4.03 -5.14 14.76
C GLN A 87 4.69 -3.76 14.60
N TYR A 88 5.82 -3.73 13.92
CA TYR A 88 6.53 -2.49 13.66
C TYR A 88 5.74 -1.63 12.67
N SER A 89 5.59 -0.35 13.00
CA SER A 89 4.98 0.68 12.14
C SER A 89 6.08 1.60 11.61
N GLY A 90 6.23 1.67 10.29
CA GLY A 90 7.16 2.60 9.67
C GLY A 90 6.82 4.06 9.95
N ASN A 91 5.53 4.40 10.02
CA ASN A 91 5.09 5.78 10.32
C ASN A 91 5.38 6.20 11.76
N GLU A 92 5.25 5.27 12.72
CA GLU A 92 5.46 5.55 14.14
C GLU A 92 6.90 5.25 14.60
N HIS A 93 7.72 4.67 13.73
CA HIS A 93 9.10 4.21 14.01
C HIS A 93 9.22 3.34 15.28
N ARG A 94 8.15 2.62 15.62
CA ARG A 94 8.07 1.74 16.81
C ARG A 94 7.09 0.60 16.62
N VAL A 95 7.14 -0.36 17.56
CA VAL A 95 6.15 -1.43 17.60
C VAL A 95 4.85 -0.91 18.21
N ILE A 96 3.75 -1.02 17.46
CA ILE A 96 2.41 -0.67 17.92
C ILE A 96 1.45 -1.87 17.80
N ARG A 97 0.29 -1.75 18.40
CA ARG A 97 -0.82 -2.69 18.21
C ARG A 97 -1.69 -2.23 17.05
N GLY A 98 -1.88 -3.08 16.05
CA GLY A 98 -2.68 -2.72 14.89
C GLY A 98 -2.93 -3.91 13.97
N ILE A 99 -3.66 -3.65 12.89
CA ILE A 99 -3.93 -4.60 11.83
C ILE A 99 -2.98 -4.33 10.67
N GLY A 100 -2.17 -5.31 10.28
CA GLY A 100 -1.28 -5.18 9.12
C GLY A 100 -2.07 -5.27 7.82
N LEU A 101 -1.96 -4.25 6.99
CA LEU A 101 -2.54 -4.19 5.64
C LEU A 101 -1.40 -4.22 4.62
N ILE A 102 -1.32 -5.30 3.85
CA ILE A 102 -0.37 -5.44 2.73
C ILE A 102 -1.14 -5.05 1.47
N SER A 103 -0.58 -4.19 0.65
CA SER A 103 -1.22 -3.63 -0.53
C SER A 103 -0.41 -3.87 -1.80
N CYS A 104 -1.11 -4.10 -2.91
CA CYS A 104 -0.54 -4.17 -4.24
C CYS A 104 -1.15 -3.06 -5.10
N LEU A 105 -0.29 -2.18 -5.63
CA LEU A 105 -0.66 -1.15 -6.59
C LEU A 105 -0.21 -1.53 -8.00
N TYR A 106 -1.05 -1.22 -8.96
CA TYR A 106 -0.70 -1.16 -10.37
C TYR A 106 -0.51 0.31 -10.76
N VAL A 107 0.63 0.66 -11.34
CA VAL A 107 0.94 2.01 -11.79
C VAL A 107 1.20 2.00 -13.28
N ASN A 108 0.43 2.75 -14.05
CA ASN A 108 0.66 2.93 -15.47
C ASN A 108 1.90 3.80 -15.68
N ALA A 109 2.88 3.31 -16.45
CA ALA A 109 4.15 3.99 -16.66
C ALA A 109 4.02 5.28 -17.48
N VAL A 110 3.05 5.34 -18.39
CA VAL A 110 2.86 6.48 -19.31
C VAL A 110 2.10 7.61 -18.62
N THR A 111 0.99 7.28 -17.95
CA THR A 111 0.09 8.29 -17.37
C THR A 111 0.41 8.62 -15.91
N GLY A 112 1.20 7.78 -15.24
CA GLY A 112 1.46 7.86 -13.80
C GLY A 112 0.25 7.59 -12.91
N GLN A 113 -0.89 7.17 -13.51
CA GLN A 113 -2.07 6.76 -12.76
C GLN A 113 -1.81 5.48 -11.99
N PHE A 114 -2.39 5.37 -10.80
CA PHE A 114 -2.21 4.19 -9.97
C PHE A 114 -3.52 3.77 -9.30
N TRP A 115 -3.66 2.45 -9.11
CA TRP A 115 -4.81 1.80 -8.53
C TRP A 115 -4.41 0.68 -7.58
N VAL A 116 -5.09 0.56 -6.46
CA VAL A 116 -4.94 -0.62 -5.58
C VAL A 116 -5.68 -1.78 -6.22
N ILE A 117 -4.96 -2.82 -6.63
CA ILE A 117 -5.53 -3.97 -7.36
C ILE A 117 -5.74 -5.20 -6.48
N ASP A 118 -5.09 -5.23 -5.34
CA ASP A 118 -5.19 -6.31 -4.37
C ASP A 118 -4.73 -5.85 -2.97
N TYR A 119 -5.20 -6.55 -1.93
CA TYR A 119 -4.74 -6.34 -0.56
C TYR A 119 -4.83 -7.62 0.27
N ARG A 120 -4.06 -7.70 1.34
CA ARG A 120 -4.12 -8.79 2.33
C ARG A 120 -4.07 -8.21 3.74
N LEU A 121 -4.76 -8.88 4.67
CA LEU A 121 -4.66 -8.57 6.09
C LEU A 121 -3.76 -9.61 6.75
N TYR A 122 -2.67 -9.14 7.33
CA TYR A 122 -1.67 -10.01 7.96
C TYR A 122 -2.23 -10.70 9.19
N ASN A 123 -2.46 -12.01 9.08
CA ASN A 123 -3.01 -12.84 10.14
C ASN A 123 -2.39 -14.26 10.14
N PRO A 124 -1.08 -14.41 10.40
CA PRO A 124 -0.38 -15.69 10.26
C PRO A 124 -0.93 -16.82 11.15
N ASN A 125 -1.62 -16.50 12.24
CA ASN A 125 -2.29 -17.53 13.06
C ASN A 125 -3.61 -18.03 12.44
N GLY A 126 -4.13 -17.33 11.42
CA GLY A 126 -5.38 -17.72 10.76
C GLY A 126 -5.19 -18.40 9.42
N ASP A 127 -4.18 -17.98 8.66
CA ASP A 127 -3.91 -18.51 7.31
C ASP A 127 -2.51 -19.13 7.17
N GLY A 128 -1.63 -18.99 8.17
CA GLY A 128 -0.27 -19.54 8.15
C GLY A 128 0.72 -18.72 7.30
N ASN A 129 0.27 -17.69 6.59
CA ASN A 129 1.07 -16.97 5.63
C ASN A 129 1.88 -15.83 6.25
N SER A 130 3.14 -15.72 5.84
CA SER A 130 3.96 -14.54 6.08
C SER A 130 3.54 -13.38 5.15
N LYS A 131 4.01 -12.17 5.45
CA LYS A 131 3.81 -11.03 4.52
C LYS A 131 4.45 -11.30 3.14
N LEU A 132 5.56 -12.04 3.10
CA LEU A 132 6.25 -12.41 1.85
C LEU A 132 5.42 -13.39 1.02
N ASP A 133 4.77 -14.37 1.67
CA ASP A 133 3.89 -15.30 0.96
C ASP A 133 2.69 -14.55 0.36
N HIS A 134 2.09 -13.63 1.12
CA HIS A 134 1.02 -12.77 0.59
C HIS A 134 1.45 -11.93 -0.60
N VAL A 135 2.66 -11.35 -0.59
CA VAL A 135 3.16 -10.57 -1.74
C VAL A 135 3.40 -11.49 -2.94
N GLN A 136 3.98 -12.67 -2.75
CA GLN A 136 4.15 -13.64 -3.82
C GLN A 136 2.81 -14.02 -4.45
N ASP A 137 1.80 -14.36 -3.64
CA ASP A 137 0.45 -14.68 -4.11
C ASP A 137 -0.19 -13.51 -4.89
N MET A 138 0.04 -12.27 -4.46
CA MET A 138 -0.50 -11.09 -5.16
C MET A 138 0.20 -10.85 -6.51
N ILE A 139 1.51 -11.11 -6.62
CA ILE A 139 2.26 -11.03 -7.90
C ILE A 139 1.72 -12.10 -8.86
N GLU A 140 1.62 -13.34 -8.40
CA GLU A 140 1.11 -14.44 -9.19
C GLU A 140 -0.35 -14.21 -9.62
N SER A 141 -1.17 -13.68 -8.72
CA SER A 141 -2.56 -13.29 -9.03
C SER A 141 -2.63 -12.16 -10.06
N ALA A 142 -1.74 -11.16 -9.99
CA ALA A 142 -1.68 -10.09 -10.99
C ALA A 142 -1.30 -10.63 -12.39
N TYR A 143 -0.35 -11.56 -12.42
CA TYR A 143 0.16 -12.14 -13.66
C TYR A 143 -0.81 -13.17 -14.27
N TYR A 144 -1.21 -14.20 -13.50
CA TYR A 144 -1.99 -15.33 -14.03
C TYR A 144 -3.50 -15.10 -14.01
N ALA A 145 -4.05 -14.58 -12.90
CA ALA A 145 -5.48 -14.48 -12.72
C ALA A 145 -6.06 -13.16 -13.24
N LYS A 146 -5.39 -12.04 -12.99
CA LYS A 146 -5.82 -10.71 -13.47
C LYS A 146 -5.29 -10.41 -14.87
N GLN A 147 -4.26 -11.14 -15.32
CA GLN A 147 -3.64 -10.98 -16.65
C GLN A 147 -3.23 -9.53 -16.93
N LEU A 148 -2.73 -8.84 -15.91
CA LEU A 148 -2.27 -7.48 -16.05
C LEU A 148 -0.88 -7.47 -16.70
N PRO A 149 -0.67 -6.70 -17.77
CA PRO A 149 0.65 -6.47 -18.31
C PRO A 149 1.44 -5.56 -17.35
N PHE A 150 2.66 -5.96 -17.01
CA PHE A 150 3.62 -5.13 -16.27
C PHE A 150 5.04 -5.59 -16.58
N ALA A 151 5.99 -4.68 -16.50
CA ALA A 151 7.41 -4.97 -16.69
C ALA A 151 8.15 -5.12 -15.36
N LEU A 152 7.81 -4.31 -14.38
CA LEU A 152 8.62 -4.10 -13.18
C LEU A 152 7.84 -4.31 -11.88
N VAL A 153 8.57 -4.80 -10.87
CA VAL A 153 8.10 -4.89 -9.48
C VAL A 153 8.96 -3.99 -8.61
N LEU A 154 8.32 -3.07 -7.88
CA LEU A 154 8.95 -2.19 -6.93
C LEU A 154 8.54 -2.57 -5.51
N MET A 155 9.50 -2.66 -4.61
CA MET A 155 9.29 -3.02 -3.21
C MET A 155 10.34 -2.37 -2.32
N ASP A 156 10.08 -2.34 -1.01
CA ASP A 156 11.05 -1.82 -0.06
C ASP A 156 12.12 -2.88 0.32
N SER A 157 13.10 -2.47 1.13
CA SER A 157 14.21 -3.32 1.55
C SER A 157 13.78 -4.52 2.41
N TRP A 158 12.60 -4.48 3.03
CA TRP A 158 12.09 -5.57 3.85
C TRP A 158 11.65 -6.76 2.98
N TYR A 159 11.09 -6.45 1.78
CA TYR A 159 10.65 -7.44 0.80
C TYR A 159 11.78 -7.94 -0.11
N ALA A 160 12.96 -7.32 -0.07
CA ALA A 160 14.13 -7.68 -0.88
C ALA A 160 14.76 -9.03 -0.45
N THR A 161 14.00 -10.11 -0.59
CA THR A 161 14.42 -11.47 -0.24
C THR A 161 14.74 -12.30 -1.47
N LYS A 162 15.68 -13.25 -1.33
CA LYS A 162 16.03 -14.20 -2.39
C LYS A 162 14.81 -14.90 -2.98
N LYS A 163 13.88 -15.36 -2.12
CA LYS A 163 12.68 -16.09 -2.54
C LYS A 163 11.81 -15.22 -3.46
N LEU A 164 11.51 -13.98 -3.05
CA LEU A 164 10.63 -13.11 -3.81
C LEU A 164 11.27 -12.62 -5.11
N MET A 165 12.56 -12.25 -5.05
CA MET A 165 13.31 -11.85 -6.24
C MET A 165 13.36 -12.97 -7.29
N ALA A 166 13.62 -14.23 -6.86
CA ALA A 166 13.60 -15.39 -7.76
C ALA A 166 12.20 -15.65 -8.35
N ALA A 167 11.14 -15.49 -7.56
CA ALA A 167 9.77 -15.65 -8.05
C ALA A 167 9.42 -14.62 -9.14
N ILE A 168 9.87 -13.37 -8.99
CA ILE A 168 9.68 -12.31 -10.01
C ILE A 168 10.43 -12.66 -11.30
N GLU A 169 11.64 -13.18 -11.19
CA GLU A 169 12.45 -13.59 -12.35
C GLU A 169 11.86 -14.78 -13.11
N VAL A 170 11.27 -15.73 -12.42
CA VAL A 170 10.57 -16.88 -13.06
C VAL A 170 9.43 -16.39 -13.94
N LEU A 171 8.81 -15.26 -13.61
CA LEU A 171 7.78 -14.62 -14.43
C LEU A 171 8.34 -13.78 -15.59
N GLY A 172 9.67 -13.74 -15.76
CA GLY A 172 10.33 -12.91 -16.76
C GLY A 172 10.21 -11.40 -16.48
N LYS A 173 10.07 -11.02 -15.20
CA LYS A 173 9.87 -9.63 -14.80
C LYS A 173 11.12 -9.06 -14.17
N LEU A 174 11.24 -7.72 -14.26
CA LEU A 174 12.30 -6.97 -13.61
C LEU A 174 11.85 -6.55 -12.20
N TYR A 175 12.82 -6.32 -11.32
CA TYR A 175 12.58 -5.71 -10.01
C TYR A 175 13.59 -4.61 -9.72
N TYR A 176 13.16 -3.63 -8.93
CA TYR A 176 14.03 -2.64 -8.30
C TYR A 176 13.66 -2.57 -6.82
N CYS A 177 14.64 -2.78 -5.95
CA CYS A 177 14.40 -2.71 -4.52
C CYS A 177 15.68 -2.27 -3.78
N PRO A 178 15.56 -1.45 -2.74
CA PRO A 178 16.68 -1.15 -1.86
C PRO A 178 17.12 -2.39 -1.10
N LEU A 179 18.42 -2.54 -0.90
CA LEU A 179 18.98 -3.51 0.04
C LEU A 179 19.40 -2.82 1.34
N LYS A 180 19.34 -3.53 2.45
CA LYS A 180 19.89 -3.04 3.73
C LYS A 180 21.40 -2.89 3.62
N THR A 181 21.98 -1.86 4.23
CA THR A 181 23.41 -1.52 4.16
C THR A 181 24.32 -2.64 4.65
N ASN A 182 23.84 -3.45 5.59
CA ASN A 182 24.55 -4.60 6.15
C ASN A 182 24.47 -5.87 5.29
N ARG A 183 23.82 -5.83 4.12
CA ARG A 183 23.74 -6.99 3.21
C ARG A 183 25.13 -7.33 2.71
N LEU A 184 25.46 -8.62 2.71
CA LEU A 184 26.75 -9.12 2.24
C LEU A 184 26.73 -9.36 0.74
N VAL A 185 27.67 -8.77 0.03
CA VAL A 185 27.81 -8.81 -1.43
C VAL A 185 29.27 -9.01 -1.85
N ASP A 186 29.47 -9.47 -3.06
CA ASP A 186 30.77 -9.62 -3.71
C ASP A 186 30.75 -8.88 -5.06
N ASP A 187 31.64 -7.91 -5.22
CA ASP A 187 31.86 -7.13 -6.45
C ASP A 187 33.16 -7.50 -7.17
N SER A 188 33.92 -8.48 -6.64
CA SER A 188 35.22 -8.93 -7.17
C SER A 188 35.12 -10.11 -8.13
N GLY A 189 33.91 -10.64 -8.37
CA GLY A 189 33.70 -11.84 -9.18
C GLY A 189 34.10 -13.15 -8.49
N GLY A 190 34.30 -13.15 -7.19
CA GLY A 190 34.64 -14.32 -6.37
C GLY A 190 36.11 -14.37 -5.98
N SER A 191 36.91 -13.32 -6.25
CA SER A 191 38.32 -13.24 -5.86
C SER A 191 38.49 -12.76 -4.42
N GLU A 192 37.50 -12.10 -3.85
CA GLU A 192 37.52 -11.58 -2.48
C GLU A 192 36.37 -12.16 -1.64
N LEU A 193 36.46 -11.96 -0.31
CA LEU A 193 35.39 -12.31 0.63
C LEU A 193 34.20 -11.37 0.48
N TYR A 194 33.02 -11.89 0.76
CA TYR A 194 31.81 -11.07 0.83
C TYR A 194 31.94 -9.95 1.87
N LYS A 195 31.64 -8.71 1.49
CA LYS A 195 31.67 -7.52 2.35
C LYS A 195 30.30 -6.86 2.42
N ARG A 196 30.09 -5.98 3.41
CA ARG A 196 28.84 -5.24 3.52
C ARG A 196 28.72 -4.23 2.37
N ILE A 197 27.52 -3.99 1.87
CA ILE A 197 27.25 -3.03 0.79
C ILE A 197 27.84 -1.64 1.11
N GLU A 198 27.71 -1.18 2.35
CA GLU A 198 28.22 0.11 2.81
C GLU A 198 29.78 0.22 2.74
N GLN A 199 30.45 -0.90 2.65
CA GLN A 199 31.94 -1.00 2.57
C GLN A 199 32.44 -1.09 1.12
N LEU A 200 31.56 -1.07 0.13
CA LEU A 200 31.95 -1.11 -1.28
C LEU A 200 32.65 0.20 -1.68
N ASN A 201 33.78 0.07 -2.37
CA ASN A 201 34.41 1.17 -3.04
C ASN A 201 33.69 1.49 -4.34
N TRP A 202 33.52 2.76 -4.67
CA TRP A 202 32.85 3.21 -5.88
C TRP A 202 33.77 4.13 -6.66
N THR A 203 34.06 3.80 -7.89
CA THR A 203 34.65 4.74 -8.85
C THR A 203 33.61 5.72 -9.34
N THR A 204 34.05 6.84 -9.96
CA THR A 204 33.12 7.83 -10.55
C THR A 204 32.22 7.18 -11.60
N THR A 205 32.78 6.32 -12.43
CA THR A 205 32.02 5.60 -13.47
C THR A 205 31.00 4.64 -12.85
N GLU A 206 31.39 3.83 -11.86
CA GLU A 206 30.45 2.90 -11.19
C GLU A 206 29.33 3.64 -10.46
N ALA A 207 29.61 4.82 -9.93
CA ALA A 207 28.57 5.65 -9.32
C ALA A 207 27.50 6.11 -10.32
N GLN A 208 27.87 6.25 -11.60
CA GLN A 208 26.97 6.64 -12.69
C GLN A 208 26.21 5.46 -13.29
N ILE A 209 26.92 4.36 -13.60
CA ILE A 209 26.36 3.26 -14.38
C ILE A 209 25.97 2.04 -13.53
N GLY A 210 26.19 2.08 -12.22
CA GLY A 210 25.97 0.94 -11.33
C GLY A 210 27.11 -0.09 -11.39
N LYS A 211 27.02 -1.10 -10.54
CA LYS A 211 28.03 -2.13 -10.30
C LYS A 211 27.40 -3.51 -10.34
N VAL A 212 27.99 -4.44 -11.08
CA VAL A 212 27.53 -5.84 -11.09
C VAL A 212 28.07 -6.54 -9.86
N ILE A 213 27.18 -7.17 -9.10
CA ILE A 213 27.50 -7.85 -7.84
C ILE A 213 26.87 -9.23 -7.74
N LYS A 214 27.40 -10.04 -6.82
CA LYS A 214 26.73 -11.23 -6.28
C LYS A 214 26.23 -10.94 -4.87
N VAL A 215 25.03 -11.39 -4.55
CA VAL A 215 24.47 -11.26 -3.19
C VAL A 215 24.64 -12.58 -2.46
N ARG A 216 25.16 -12.56 -1.23
CA ARG A 216 25.37 -13.76 -0.42
C ARG A 216 24.05 -14.53 -0.25
N GLY A 217 24.11 -15.84 -0.51
CA GLY A 217 22.96 -16.74 -0.43
C GLY A 217 22.11 -16.82 -1.69
N PHE A 218 22.42 -16.07 -2.75
CA PHE A 218 21.85 -16.27 -4.09
C PHE A 218 22.54 -17.45 -4.80
N PRO A 219 21.93 -18.00 -5.87
CA PRO A 219 22.60 -19.02 -6.70
C PRO A 219 23.99 -18.55 -7.15
N LYS A 220 24.94 -19.49 -7.27
CA LYS A 220 26.36 -19.17 -7.51
C LYS A 220 26.58 -18.27 -8.73
N ASP A 221 25.80 -18.49 -9.80
CA ASP A 221 25.95 -17.77 -11.06
C ASP A 221 25.05 -16.54 -11.17
N LYS A 222 24.23 -16.29 -10.12
CA LYS A 222 23.30 -15.17 -10.13
C LYS A 222 24.03 -13.86 -9.86
N LYS A 223 24.04 -13.00 -10.87
CA LYS A 223 24.52 -11.62 -10.81
C LYS A 223 23.31 -10.67 -10.84
N VAL A 224 23.45 -9.54 -10.16
CA VAL A 224 22.49 -8.44 -10.15
C VAL A 224 23.26 -7.12 -10.26
N LYS A 225 22.60 -6.07 -10.68
CA LYS A 225 23.21 -4.75 -10.77
C LYS A 225 22.81 -3.91 -9.55
N LEU A 226 23.78 -3.27 -8.94
CA LEU A 226 23.63 -2.45 -7.75
C LEU A 226 23.90 -0.99 -8.10
N PHE A 227 23.02 -0.12 -7.66
CA PHE A 227 23.13 1.33 -7.78
C PHE A 227 23.22 1.98 -6.41
N ARG A 228 24.04 3.02 -6.30
CA ARG A 228 24.13 3.87 -5.13
C ARG A 228 23.34 5.16 -5.40
N VAL A 229 22.10 5.22 -4.89
CA VAL A 229 21.18 6.33 -5.14
C VAL A 229 21.20 7.28 -3.94
N ILE A 230 21.52 8.54 -4.17
CA ILE A 230 21.47 9.59 -3.13
C ILE A 230 20.05 10.14 -3.10
N VAL A 231 19.29 9.83 -2.04
CA VAL A 231 17.89 10.26 -1.88
C VAL A 231 17.80 11.64 -1.22
N SER A 232 18.70 11.94 -0.29
CA SER A 232 18.86 13.25 0.36
C SER A 232 20.29 13.41 0.87
N THR A 233 20.63 14.57 1.43
CA THR A 233 21.96 14.88 1.97
C THR A 233 22.46 13.78 2.94
N ASP A 234 21.56 13.20 3.75
CA ASP A 234 21.91 12.23 4.79
C ASP A 234 21.43 10.80 4.47
N LYS A 235 20.80 10.57 3.30
CA LYS A 235 20.22 9.27 2.96
C LYS A 235 20.68 8.75 1.61
N THR A 236 21.47 7.67 1.65
CA THR A 236 21.84 6.87 0.48
C THR A 236 21.09 5.54 0.51
N GLU A 237 20.47 5.18 -0.60
CA GLU A 237 19.87 3.86 -0.81
C GLU A 237 20.72 3.06 -1.80
N TYR A 238 20.87 1.78 -1.52
CA TYR A 238 21.55 0.83 -2.39
C TYR A 238 20.49 -0.02 -3.11
N VAL A 239 20.19 0.34 -4.34
CA VAL A 239 19.13 -0.29 -5.13
C VAL A 239 19.69 -1.42 -5.96
N VAL A 240 19.08 -2.59 -5.90
CA VAL A 240 19.42 -3.75 -6.70
C VAL A 240 18.34 -4.04 -7.74
N THR A 241 18.78 -4.47 -8.93
CA THR A 241 17.92 -4.93 -10.02
C THR A 241 18.50 -6.15 -10.73
N ASN A 242 17.64 -6.99 -11.31
CA ASN A 242 18.03 -8.05 -12.25
C ASN A 242 18.19 -7.54 -13.70
N ASP A 243 17.92 -6.27 -13.96
CA ASP A 243 18.20 -5.61 -15.23
C ASP A 243 19.70 -5.29 -15.33
N LEU A 244 20.47 -6.20 -15.93
CA LEU A 244 21.91 -5.99 -16.13
C LEU A 244 22.22 -4.97 -17.23
N ALA A 245 21.25 -4.64 -18.10
CA ALA A 245 21.39 -3.65 -19.15
C ALA A 245 21.19 -2.21 -18.65
N GLN A 246 20.56 -2.02 -17.47
CA GLN A 246 20.42 -0.70 -16.88
C GLN A 246 21.81 -0.10 -16.57
N ASP A 247 22.13 1.05 -17.13
CA ASP A 247 23.45 1.71 -17.03
C ASP A 247 23.36 3.17 -16.53
N SER A 248 22.24 3.56 -15.93
CA SER A 248 22.00 4.92 -15.43
C SER A 248 21.49 4.91 -13.99
N THR A 249 22.25 5.50 -13.07
CA THR A 249 21.82 5.73 -11.69
C THR A 249 20.64 6.70 -11.62
N ASP A 250 20.62 7.72 -12.47
CA ASP A 250 19.54 8.71 -12.52
C ASP A 250 18.21 8.06 -12.96
N ASP A 251 18.24 7.17 -13.96
CA ASP A 251 17.05 6.47 -14.41
C ASP A 251 16.59 5.44 -13.36
N THR A 252 17.52 4.76 -12.70
CA THR A 252 17.21 3.92 -11.54
C THR A 252 16.52 4.72 -10.43
N GLN A 253 16.99 5.93 -10.15
CA GLN A 253 16.35 6.82 -9.17
C GLN A 253 14.93 7.22 -9.57
N LYS A 254 14.69 7.55 -10.85
CA LYS A 254 13.35 7.85 -11.38
C LYS A 254 12.41 6.66 -11.23
N VAL A 255 12.87 5.44 -11.57
CA VAL A 255 12.10 4.21 -11.38
C VAL A 255 11.76 4.00 -9.90
N CYS A 256 12.73 4.13 -9.00
CA CYS A 256 12.50 3.98 -7.57
C CYS A 256 11.55 5.04 -6.99
N ALA A 257 11.54 6.24 -7.54
CA ALA A 257 10.65 7.32 -7.11
C ALA A 257 9.16 6.97 -7.33
N VAL A 258 8.84 6.10 -8.29
CA VAL A 258 7.46 5.63 -8.53
C VAL A 258 6.91 4.90 -7.30
N ARG A 259 7.77 4.28 -6.48
CA ARG A 259 7.38 3.59 -5.23
C ARG A 259 6.61 4.51 -4.26
N TRP A 260 6.85 5.81 -4.28
CA TRP A 260 6.11 6.78 -3.44
C TRP A 260 4.59 6.79 -3.67
N LYS A 261 4.10 6.23 -4.78
CA LYS A 261 2.66 6.08 -5.03
C LYS A 261 1.97 5.21 -3.98
N ILE A 262 2.64 4.22 -3.41
CA ILE A 262 2.04 3.38 -2.36
C ILE A 262 1.96 4.13 -1.03
N GLU A 263 2.92 4.98 -0.71
CA GLU A 263 2.88 5.83 0.48
C GLU A 263 1.79 6.90 0.34
N GLN A 264 1.62 7.47 -0.86
CA GLN A 264 0.48 8.33 -1.18
C GLN A 264 -0.84 7.60 -0.95
N PHE A 265 -1.00 6.38 -1.47
CA PHE A 265 -2.19 5.56 -1.26
C PHE A 265 -2.47 5.32 0.23
N HIS A 266 -1.47 4.88 1.00
CA HIS A 266 -1.63 4.63 2.44
C HIS A 266 -2.08 5.89 3.19
N ARG A 267 -1.53 7.05 2.86
CA ARG A 267 -1.94 8.34 3.43
C ARG A 267 -3.36 8.69 3.05
N GLU A 268 -3.69 8.60 1.78
CA GLU A 268 -5.02 8.92 1.25
C GLU A 268 -6.11 8.07 1.92
N VAL A 269 -5.94 6.75 1.97
CA VAL A 269 -6.96 5.84 2.53
C VAL A 269 -7.14 6.06 4.03
N LYS A 270 -6.06 6.29 4.78
CA LYS A 270 -6.14 6.56 6.23
C LYS A 270 -6.86 7.88 6.53
N GLN A 271 -6.57 8.92 5.77
CA GLN A 271 -7.09 10.26 6.04
C GLN A 271 -8.51 10.48 5.51
N THR A 272 -8.98 9.73 4.51
CA THR A 272 -10.24 10.04 3.83
C THR A 272 -11.36 9.04 4.06
N THR A 273 -11.07 7.81 4.51
CA THR A 273 -12.07 6.73 4.55
C THR A 273 -12.41 6.20 5.93
N GLY A 274 -11.71 6.65 6.97
CA GLY A 274 -11.88 6.10 8.32
C GLY A 274 -11.46 4.63 8.46
N ILE A 275 -10.56 4.12 7.62
CA ILE A 275 -10.13 2.70 7.61
C ILE A 275 -9.59 2.24 8.97
N GLU A 276 -9.01 3.13 9.76
CA GLU A 276 -8.48 2.86 11.10
C GLU A 276 -9.55 2.97 12.21
N SER A 277 -10.74 3.50 11.92
CA SER A 277 -11.69 3.96 12.94
C SER A 277 -12.63 2.89 13.48
N CYS A 278 -12.76 1.72 12.82
CA CYS A 278 -13.65 0.66 13.29
C CYS A 278 -13.16 0.04 14.61
N GLN A 279 -14.01 0.05 15.64
CA GLN A 279 -13.72 -0.50 16.96
C GLN A 279 -14.39 -1.86 17.22
N CYS A 280 -15.07 -2.45 16.23
CA CYS A 280 -15.69 -3.74 16.35
C CYS A 280 -14.65 -4.83 16.60
N ARG A 281 -14.97 -5.77 17.52
CA ARG A 281 -14.02 -6.80 17.99
C ARG A 281 -13.81 -7.93 16.97
N LYS A 282 -14.86 -8.32 16.26
CA LYS A 282 -14.86 -9.49 15.37
C LYS A 282 -14.02 -9.28 14.12
N ALA A 283 -13.17 -10.25 13.81
CA ALA A 283 -12.31 -10.25 12.61
C ALA A 283 -13.11 -10.05 11.32
N ARG A 284 -14.29 -10.66 11.22
CA ARG A 284 -15.17 -10.53 10.06
C ARG A 284 -15.59 -9.09 9.82
N ILE A 285 -16.02 -8.37 10.85
CA ILE A 285 -16.44 -6.97 10.76
C ILE A 285 -15.27 -6.08 10.37
N GLN A 286 -14.08 -6.30 10.96
CA GLN A 286 -12.86 -5.56 10.59
C GLN A 286 -12.49 -5.76 9.11
N ARG A 287 -12.56 -7.02 8.61
CA ARG A 287 -12.32 -7.33 7.19
C ARG A 287 -13.30 -6.59 6.28
N ASN A 288 -14.58 -6.60 6.61
CA ASN A 288 -15.61 -5.96 5.81
C ASN A 288 -15.51 -4.43 5.86
N HIS A 289 -15.20 -3.86 7.02
CA HIS A 289 -14.93 -2.43 7.16
C HIS A 289 -13.75 -1.98 6.27
N ILE A 290 -12.63 -2.70 6.35
CA ILE A 290 -11.43 -2.40 5.53
C ILE A 290 -11.76 -2.52 4.03
N ALA A 291 -12.50 -3.56 3.63
CA ALA A 291 -12.94 -3.72 2.25
C ALA A 291 -13.79 -2.51 1.79
N CYS A 292 -14.78 -2.09 2.58
CA CYS A 292 -15.60 -0.92 2.28
C CYS A 292 -14.79 0.38 2.23
N ALA A 293 -13.84 0.57 3.14
CA ALA A 293 -12.96 1.74 3.13
C ALA A 293 -12.09 1.81 1.85
N LEU A 294 -11.59 0.67 1.37
CA LEU A 294 -10.85 0.58 0.11
C LEU A 294 -11.74 0.85 -1.10
N LEU A 295 -13.00 0.40 -1.10
CA LEU A 295 -13.98 0.74 -2.14
C LEU A 295 -14.29 2.23 -2.16
N VAL A 296 -14.44 2.86 -0.99
CA VAL A 296 -14.63 4.31 -0.87
C VAL A 296 -13.44 5.08 -1.42
N TRP A 297 -12.21 4.67 -1.09
CA TRP A 297 -11.01 5.26 -1.68
C TRP A 297 -10.99 5.13 -3.21
N THR A 298 -11.32 3.94 -3.71
CA THR A 298 -11.40 3.68 -5.16
C THR A 298 -12.37 4.63 -5.84
N TRP A 299 -13.57 4.77 -5.29
CA TRP A 299 -14.60 5.67 -5.82
C TRP A 299 -14.16 7.13 -5.78
N LEU A 300 -13.62 7.61 -4.64
CA LEU A 300 -13.05 8.95 -4.52
C LEU A 300 -11.96 9.21 -5.55
N LYS A 301 -11.10 8.20 -5.81
CA LYS A 301 -10.03 8.30 -6.79
C LYS A 301 -10.57 8.42 -8.22
N GLN A 302 -11.59 7.64 -8.58
CA GLN A 302 -12.26 7.70 -9.87
C GLN A 302 -12.89 9.08 -10.09
N VAL A 303 -13.66 9.56 -9.12
CA VAL A 303 -14.31 10.90 -9.20
C VAL A 303 -13.27 12.02 -9.26
N ALA A 304 -12.21 11.94 -8.46
CA ALA A 304 -11.14 12.93 -8.46
C ALA A 304 -10.43 13.03 -9.83
N GLN A 305 -10.23 11.88 -10.47
CA GLN A 305 -9.62 11.82 -11.79
C GLN A 305 -10.51 12.45 -12.86
N VAL A 306 -11.81 12.11 -12.89
CA VAL A 306 -12.77 12.68 -13.85
C VAL A 306 -12.95 14.18 -13.63
N SER A 307 -12.94 14.64 -12.38
CA SER A 307 -13.14 16.05 -12.02
C SER A 307 -11.84 16.87 -11.99
N ALA A 308 -10.71 16.31 -12.42
CA ALA A 308 -9.39 16.94 -12.40
C ALA A 308 -9.05 17.59 -11.03
N THR A 309 -9.36 16.90 -9.92
CA THR A 309 -9.19 17.38 -8.55
C THR A 309 -8.48 16.34 -7.67
N THR A 310 -8.38 16.58 -6.38
CA THR A 310 -7.82 15.63 -5.41
C THR A 310 -8.91 15.01 -4.54
N ILE A 311 -8.68 13.79 -4.05
CA ILE A 311 -9.60 13.12 -3.13
C ILE A 311 -9.82 13.94 -1.85
N TYR A 312 -8.81 14.70 -1.41
CA TYR A 312 -8.91 15.59 -0.26
C TYR A 312 -9.89 16.73 -0.50
N LYS A 313 -9.83 17.38 -1.68
CA LYS A 313 -10.78 18.45 -2.04
C LYS A 313 -12.20 17.93 -2.17
N LEU A 314 -12.39 16.73 -2.75
CA LEU A 314 -13.70 16.08 -2.80
C LEU A 314 -14.23 15.83 -1.40
N LYS A 315 -13.42 15.22 -0.53
CA LYS A 315 -13.83 14.89 0.85
C LYS A 315 -14.16 16.16 1.66
N ALA A 316 -13.32 17.19 1.59
CA ALA A 316 -13.57 18.49 2.25
C ALA A 316 -14.81 19.19 1.67
N GLY A 317 -15.04 19.09 0.37
CA GLY A 317 -16.18 19.69 -0.33
C GLY A 317 -17.54 19.23 0.18
N LEU A 318 -17.64 18.01 0.74
CA LEU A 318 -18.87 17.48 1.33
C LEU A 318 -19.41 18.34 2.51
N LEU A 319 -18.54 19.08 3.20
CA LEU A 319 -18.90 19.98 4.31
C LEU A 319 -19.07 21.45 3.89
N SER A 320 -18.71 21.82 2.67
CA SER A 320 -18.63 23.24 2.27
C SER A 320 -19.97 23.98 2.48
N ASN A 321 -21.08 23.41 2.03
CA ASN A 321 -22.39 24.04 2.19
C ASN A 321 -22.80 24.18 3.67
N TYR A 322 -22.49 23.17 4.47
CA TYR A 322 -22.73 23.21 5.92
C TYR A 322 -21.89 24.32 6.57
N LEU A 323 -20.60 24.41 6.28
CA LEU A 323 -19.72 25.43 6.84
C LEU A 323 -20.17 26.85 6.42
N ILE A 324 -20.49 27.04 5.13
CA ILE A 324 -21.00 28.32 4.62
C ILE A 324 -22.25 28.74 5.41
N LYS A 325 -23.19 27.81 5.64
CA LYS A 325 -24.41 28.09 6.43
C LYS A 325 -24.05 28.45 7.87
N GLN A 326 -23.18 27.68 8.53
CA GLN A 326 -22.82 27.94 9.94
C GLN A 326 -22.03 29.23 10.12
N LEU A 327 -21.22 29.64 9.16
CA LEU A 327 -20.51 30.93 9.21
C LEU A 327 -21.45 32.13 9.00
N LYS A 328 -22.50 31.98 8.17
CA LYS A 328 -23.49 33.06 7.94
C LYS A 328 -24.56 33.15 9.03
N SER A 329 -24.99 31.98 9.52
CA SER A 329 -26.06 31.86 10.51
C SER A 329 -25.78 30.65 11.40
N PRO A 330 -24.91 30.79 12.41
CA PRO A 330 -24.51 29.74 13.29
C PRO A 330 -25.67 29.21 14.15
N SER A 331 -25.81 27.85 14.20
CA SER A 331 -26.76 27.22 15.12
C SER A 331 -26.35 27.37 16.59
N ILE A 332 -25.04 27.54 16.84
CA ILE A 332 -24.49 27.86 18.17
C ILE A 332 -23.57 29.08 18.01
N PRO A 333 -24.08 30.31 18.24
CA PRO A 333 -23.27 31.52 18.12
C PRO A 333 -22.26 31.63 19.27
N MET A 334 -20.98 31.87 18.93
CA MET A 334 -19.98 32.23 19.93
C MET A 334 -20.22 33.64 20.48
N LYS A 335 -20.01 33.79 21.77
CA LYS A 335 -19.95 35.09 22.44
C LYS A 335 -18.55 35.24 23.02
N LEU A 336 -17.86 36.30 22.64
CA LEU A 336 -16.61 36.71 23.29
C LEU A 336 -16.97 37.75 24.35
N ILE A 337 -16.32 37.67 25.52
CA ILE A 337 -16.48 38.62 26.65
C ILE A 337 -15.42 39.70 26.46
#